data_e735727dba7efbcff3874f1fddd89f27
#
_entry.id   e735727dba7efbcff3874f1fddd89f27
#
_cell.length_a   1.000
_cell.length_b   1.000
_cell.length_c   1.000
_cell.angle_alpha   90.00
_cell.angle_beta   90.00
_cell.angle_gamma   90.00
#
_symmetry.space_group_name_H-M   'P 1'
#
loop_
_entity.id
_entity.type
_entity.pdbx_description
1 polymer ?
#
loop_
_entity_poly.entity_id
_entity_poly.type
_entity_poly.pdbx_seq_one_letter_code
_entity_poly.pdbx_strand_id
1 'polypeptide(L)'
;KTNGCGCCLSWMNHLEENGFAPTGQDMFGGLLVRFKIDNGVPQRMVSCHTGLVDGYVIEGHVPAADIRRLLEERPDAVGLAVPGMPYGSPGMGPEEDREAYDVFLIHEDGSTEVFSSYPEG
;
A
#
# COMPACT_ATOMS: atom_id res chain seq x y z
N LYS A 1 -1.32 -1.85 11.03
CA LYS A 1 -2.78 -1.88 10.80
C LYS A 1 -3.54 -1.83 12.11
N THR A 2 -4.80 -1.44 12.06
CA THR A 2 -5.68 -1.49 13.23
C THR A 2 -6.19 -2.92 13.44
N ASN A 3 -6.53 -3.24 14.71
CA ASN A 3 -7.13 -4.52 15.04
C ASN A 3 -8.49 -4.66 14.33
N GLY A 4 -8.76 -5.85 13.77
CA GLY A 4 -10.01 -6.13 13.08
C GLY A 4 -10.13 -5.60 11.65
N CYS A 5 -9.05 -5.11 11.07
CA CYS A 5 -9.04 -4.65 9.67
C CYS A 5 -9.09 -5.85 8.71
N GLY A 6 -10.30 -6.24 8.28
CA GLY A 6 -10.49 -7.39 7.38
C GLY A 6 -9.87 -7.20 6.01
N CYS A 7 -9.98 -6.00 5.42
CA CYS A 7 -9.38 -5.73 4.11
C CYS A 7 -7.85 -5.75 4.17
N CYS A 8 -7.26 -5.40 5.30
CA CYS A 8 -5.81 -5.50 5.50
C CYS A 8 -5.36 -6.96 5.48
N LEU A 9 -6.12 -7.85 6.13
CA LEU A 9 -5.85 -9.28 6.12
C LEU A 9 -6.00 -9.87 4.72
N SER A 10 -7.00 -9.43 3.96
CA SER A 10 -7.20 -9.86 2.58
C SER A 10 -6.04 -9.43 1.69
N TRP A 11 -5.52 -8.23 1.90
CA TRP A 11 -4.33 -7.76 1.20
C TRP A 11 -3.10 -8.59 1.54
N MET A 12 -2.93 -8.95 2.82
CA MET A 12 -1.83 -9.83 3.24
C MET A 12 -1.93 -11.20 2.56
N ASN A 13 -3.15 -11.75 2.43
CA ASN A 13 -3.37 -13.00 1.70
C ASN A 13 -2.97 -12.86 0.22
N HIS A 14 -3.31 -11.73 -0.42
CA HIS A 14 -2.89 -11.44 -1.79
C HIS A 14 -1.37 -11.48 -1.91
N LEU A 15 -0.64 -10.90 -0.96
CA LEU A 15 0.82 -10.93 -0.96
C LEU A 15 1.35 -12.35 -0.81
N GLU A 16 0.77 -13.16 0.09
CA GLU A 16 1.17 -14.55 0.27
C GLU A 16 0.99 -15.37 -1.01
N GLU A 17 -0.13 -15.19 -1.70
CA GLU A 17 -0.41 -15.87 -2.96
C GLU A 17 0.58 -15.49 -4.06
N ASN A 18 1.22 -14.33 -3.91
CA ASN A 18 2.20 -13.82 -4.87
C ASN A 18 3.65 -13.97 -4.40
N GLY A 19 3.91 -14.81 -3.42
CA GLY A 19 5.26 -15.18 -3.02
C GLY A 19 5.90 -14.32 -1.92
N PHE A 20 5.14 -13.43 -1.30
CA PHE A 20 5.62 -12.65 -0.15
C PHE A 20 5.25 -13.36 1.15
N ALA A 21 5.95 -13.01 2.24
CA ALA A 21 5.70 -13.58 3.56
C ALA A 21 5.39 -12.44 4.56
N PRO A 22 4.19 -11.85 4.50
CA PRO A 22 3.85 -10.73 5.37
C PRO A 22 3.61 -11.18 6.80
N THR A 23 3.98 -10.33 7.76
CA THR A 23 3.60 -10.46 9.17
C THR A 23 2.86 -9.19 9.57
N GLY A 24 1.79 -9.34 10.34
CA GLY A 24 0.95 -8.22 10.75
C GLY A 24 1.17 -7.81 12.19
N GLN A 25 1.09 -6.51 12.44
CA GLN A 25 1.11 -5.95 13.78
C GLN A 25 -0.08 -4.99 13.92
N ASP A 26 -0.90 -5.22 14.95
CA ASP A 26 -2.03 -4.34 15.25
C ASP A 26 -1.57 -3.15 16.07
N MET A 27 -2.10 -1.97 15.75
CA MET A 27 -1.82 -0.73 16.45
C MET A 27 -3.10 0.03 16.73
N PHE A 28 -3.18 0.72 17.85
CA PHE A 28 -4.26 1.69 18.08
C PHE A 28 -4.20 2.77 17.00
N GLY A 29 -5.37 3.32 16.64
CA GLY A 29 -5.48 4.30 15.55
C GLY A 29 -4.48 5.45 15.63
N GLY A 30 -4.31 6.05 16.82
CA GLY A 30 -3.35 7.13 17.00
C GLY A 30 -1.90 6.72 16.81
N LEU A 31 -1.54 5.51 17.26
CA LEU A 31 -0.19 4.96 17.06
C LEU A 31 0.07 4.63 15.60
N LEU A 32 -0.94 4.14 14.88
CA LEU A 32 -0.82 3.86 13.47
C LEU A 32 -0.62 5.14 12.66
N VAL A 33 -1.37 6.20 12.96
CA VAL A 33 -1.18 7.52 12.32
C VAL A 33 0.25 8.02 12.54
N ARG A 34 0.75 7.90 13.77
CA ARG A 34 2.12 8.29 14.10
C ARG A 34 3.15 7.48 13.33
N PHE A 35 2.93 6.17 13.24
CA PHE A 35 3.78 5.26 12.47
C PHE A 35 3.86 5.68 11.00
N LYS A 36 2.72 6.03 10.40
CA LYS A 36 2.66 6.51 9.00
C LYS A 36 3.49 7.79 8.84
N ILE A 37 3.29 8.76 9.71
CA ILE A 37 4.01 10.04 9.66
C ILE A 37 5.52 9.80 9.82
N ASP A 38 5.92 9.01 10.81
CA ASP A 38 7.33 8.73 11.10
C ASP A 38 8.03 8.01 9.95
N ASN A 39 7.27 7.31 9.11
CA ASN A 39 7.80 6.60 7.95
C ASN A 39 7.65 7.38 6.64
N GLY A 40 7.25 8.64 6.71
CA GLY A 40 7.26 9.54 5.56
C GLY A 40 6.03 9.47 4.66
N VAL A 41 4.90 8.95 5.15
CA VAL A 41 3.65 8.91 4.37
C VAL A 41 2.97 10.27 4.43
N PRO A 42 2.81 10.97 3.28
CA PRO A 42 2.05 12.23 3.28
C PRO A 42 0.58 11.99 3.62
N GLN A 43 -0.04 12.93 4.30
CA GLN A 43 -1.45 12.81 4.72
C GLN A 43 -2.38 12.48 3.54
N ARG A 44 -2.15 13.08 2.37
CA ARG A 44 -2.99 12.84 1.18
C ARG A 44 -2.85 11.43 0.61
N MET A 45 -1.84 10.68 1.02
CA MET A 45 -1.57 9.31 0.56
C MET A 45 -2.01 8.25 1.56
N VAL A 46 -2.55 8.63 2.70
CA VAL A 46 -2.91 7.72 3.79
C VAL A 46 -4.03 6.75 3.37
N SER A 47 -3.86 5.49 3.73
CA SER A 47 -4.85 4.43 3.56
C SER A 47 -5.05 3.69 4.89
N CYS A 48 -5.59 2.46 4.84
CA CYS A 48 -5.96 1.73 6.06
C CYS A 48 -4.80 1.04 6.76
N HIS A 49 -3.71 0.75 6.07
CA HIS A 49 -2.55 0.08 6.66
C HIS A 49 -1.25 0.56 6.05
N THR A 50 -0.15 0.25 6.74
CA THR A 50 1.19 0.60 6.30
C THR A 50 2.08 -0.64 6.43
N GLY A 51 2.80 -0.99 5.36
CA GLY A 51 3.76 -2.07 5.36
C GLY A 51 5.17 -1.55 5.16
N LEU A 52 6.15 -2.39 5.50
CA LEU A 52 7.55 -2.11 5.25
C LEU A 52 8.17 -3.31 4.53
N VAL A 53 8.91 -3.05 3.47
CA VAL A 53 9.64 -4.08 2.72
C VAL A 53 10.98 -3.51 2.26
N ASP A 54 12.07 -4.13 2.71
CA ASP A 54 13.44 -3.74 2.34
C ASP A 54 13.71 -2.23 2.45
N GLY A 55 13.14 -1.58 3.48
CA GLY A 55 13.30 -0.15 3.73
C GLY A 55 12.29 0.74 3.00
N TYR A 56 11.44 0.17 2.14
CA TYR A 56 10.37 0.93 1.48
C TYR A 56 9.07 0.84 2.27
N VAL A 57 8.30 1.92 2.24
CA VAL A 57 6.96 1.99 2.81
C VAL A 57 5.95 1.57 1.76
N ILE A 58 4.99 0.75 2.16
CA ILE A 58 3.87 0.35 1.30
C ILE A 58 2.58 0.76 2.01
N GLU A 59 1.92 1.78 1.50
CA GLU A 59 0.71 2.33 2.09
C GLU A 59 -0.52 1.87 1.32
N GLY A 60 -1.42 1.15 2.01
CA GLY A 60 -2.69 0.71 1.43
C GLY A 60 -2.58 -0.53 0.54
N HIS A 61 -3.60 -0.70 -0.30
CA HIS A 61 -3.79 -1.92 -1.10
C HIS A 61 -2.97 -1.92 -2.38
N VAL A 62 -1.65 -1.81 -2.25
CA VAL A 62 -0.72 -1.84 -3.39
C VAL A 62 -0.64 -3.26 -3.94
N PRO A 63 -0.82 -3.45 -5.26
CA PRO A 63 -0.68 -4.78 -5.87
C PRO A 63 0.73 -5.34 -5.74
N ALA A 64 0.84 -6.67 -5.58
CA ALA A 64 2.11 -7.36 -5.44
C ALA A 64 3.05 -7.11 -6.63
N ALA A 65 2.50 -7.00 -7.85
CA ALA A 65 3.29 -6.72 -9.05
C ALA A 65 4.05 -5.40 -8.94
N ASP A 66 3.42 -4.37 -8.34
CA ASP A 66 4.06 -3.07 -8.16
C ASP A 66 5.14 -3.11 -7.09
N ILE A 67 4.93 -3.88 -6.03
CA ILE A 67 5.95 -4.09 -5.00
C ILE A 67 7.16 -4.78 -5.60
N ARG A 68 6.96 -5.81 -6.44
CA ARG A 68 8.06 -6.48 -7.13
C ARG A 68 8.83 -5.53 -8.05
N ARG A 69 8.12 -4.71 -8.81
CA ARG A 69 8.74 -3.72 -9.68
C ARG A 69 9.57 -2.72 -8.89
N LEU A 70 9.04 -2.26 -7.74
CA LEU A 70 9.77 -1.36 -6.83
C LEU A 70 11.08 -2.00 -6.37
N LEU A 71 11.04 -3.26 -5.97
CA LEU A 71 12.21 -3.99 -5.47
C LEU A 71 13.23 -4.27 -6.59
N GLU A 72 12.78 -4.43 -7.82
CA GLU A 72 13.66 -4.62 -8.99
C GLU A 72 14.34 -3.31 -9.39
N GLU A 73 13.59 -2.22 -9.45
CA GLU A 73 14.09 -0.91 -9.90
C GLU A 73 14.87 -0.18 -8.82
N ARG A 74 14.53 -0.41 -7.55
CA ARG A 74 15.21 0.21 -6.39
C ARG A 74 15.36 1.73 -6.50
N PRO A 75 14.29 2.48 -6.82
CA PRO A 75 14.39 3.93 -6.91
C PRO A 75 14.71 4.54 -5.55
N ASP A 76 15.30 5.72 -5.57
CA ASP A 76 15.58 6.49 -4.35
C ASP A 76 14.30 7.21 -3.93
N ALA A 77 13.49 6.55 -3.10
CA ALA A 77 12.16 7.00 -2.72
C ALA A 77 11.74 6.42 -1.38
N VAL A 78 10.67 6.98 -0.79
CA VAL A 78 10.09 6.47 0.47
C VAL A 78 9.37 5.15 0.22
N GLY A 79 8.56 5.06 -0.83
CA GLY A 79 7.81 3.85 -1.14
C GLY A 79 6.63 4.10 -2.07
N LEU A 80 5.62 3.24 -1.95
CA LEU A 80 4.42 3.26 -2.79
C LEU A 80 3.17 3.48 -1.95
N ALA A 81 2.14 4.06 -2.56
CA ALA A 81 0.84 4.23 -1.92
C ALA A 81 -0.32 4.04 -2.90
N VAL A 82 -1.39 3.44 -2.40
CA VAL A 82 -2.72 3.51 -3.00
C VAL A 82 -3.58 4.22 -1.95
N PRO A 83 -3.81 5.54 -2.09
CA PRO A 83 -4.56 6.29 -1.09
C PRO A 83 -6.03 5.86 -1.06
N GLY A 84 -6.64 5.92 0.10
CA GLY A 84 -8.01 5.45 0.29
C GLY A 84 -8.12 3.95 0.19
N MET A 85 -9.26 3.48 -0.29
CA MET A 85 -9.55 2.05 -0.45
C MET A 85 -10.35 1.82 -1.73
N PRO A 86 -9.71 1.91 -2.91
CA PRO A 86 -10.42 1.73 -4.18
C PRO A 86 -11.02 0.34 -4.30
N TYR A 87 -12.28 0.27 -4.73
CA TYR A 87 -12.93 -1.02 -4.95
C TYR A 87 -12.22 -1.78 -6.07
N GLY A 88 -12.01 -3.08 -5.84
CA GLY A 88 -11.31 -3.94 -6.81
C GLY A 88 -9.79 -3.92 -6.73
N SER A 89 -9.20 -3.07 -5.88
CA SER A 89 -7.79 -3.19 -5.55
C SER A 89 -7.58 -4.45 -4.69
N PRO A 90 -6.35 -5.02 -4.63
CA PRO A 90 -6.13 -6.27 -3.90
C PRO A 90 -6.62 -6.21 -2.46
N GLY A 91 -7.53 -7.12 -2.10
CA GLY A 91 -8.18 -7.15 -0.79
C GLY A 91 -9.45 -6.34 -0.69
N MET A 92 -9.87 -5.64 -1.76
CA MET A 92 -11.05 -4.77 -1.78
C MET A 92 -12.07 -5.17 -2.85
N GLY A 93 -12.37 -6.47 -2.95
CA GLY A 93 -13.38 -6.97 -3.88
C GLY A 93 -12.80 -7.50 -5.18
N PRO A 94 -13.67 -7.96 -6.10
CA PRO A 94 -13.23 -8.57 -7.36
C PRO A 94 -12.50 -7.58 -8.27
N GLU A 95 -11.39 -8.00 -8.83
CA GLU A 95 -10.59 -7.16 -9.73
C GLU A 95 -11.36 -6.76 -10.99
N GLU A 96 -12.18 -7.66 -11.52
CA GLU A 96 -12.96 -7.39 -12.73
C GLU A 96 -14.00 -6.28 -12.55
N ASP A 97 -14.36 -5.95 -11.31
CA ASP A 97 -15.33 -4.89 -10.97
C ASP A 97 -14.63 -3.64 -10.42
N ARG A 98 -13.31 -3.53 -10.57
CA ARG A 98 -12.56 -2.45 -9.95
C ARG A 98 -12.91 -1.07 -10.51
N GLU A 99 -12.88 -0.08 -9.63
CA GLU A 99 -12.83 1.31 -10.03
C GLU A 99 -11.40 1.67 -10.45
N ALA A 100 -11.24 2.70 -11.25
CA ALA A 100 -9.91 3.14 -11.65
C ALA A 100 -9.12 3.65 -10.44
N TYR A 101 -7.84 3.30 -10.33
CA TYR A 101 -6.97 3.82 -9.29
C TYR A 101 -5.52 3.86 -9.77
N ASP A 102 -4.71 4.66 -9.10
CA ASP A 102 -3.29 4.77 -9.38
C ASP A 102 -2.47 4.31 -8.18
N VAL A 103 -1.30 3.75 -8.46
CA VAL A 103 -0.26 3.51 -7.46
C VAL A 103 0.73 4.66 -7.57
N PHE A 104 0.99 5.36 -6.46
CA PHE A 104 1.87 6.52 -6.43
C PHE A 104 3.23 6.16 -5.84
N LEU A 105 4.30 6.70 -6.41
CA LEU A 105 5.63 6.68 -5.82
C LEU A 105 5.77 7.91 -4.93
N ILE A 106 6.18 7.69 -3.67
CA ILE A 106 6.37 8.77 -2.69
C ILE A 106 7.86 9.10 -2.65
N HIS A 107 8.21 10.35 -2.95
CA HIS A 107 9.59 10.85 -2.87
C HIS A 107 9.92 11.34 -1.46
N GLU A 108 11.21 11.41 -1.13
CA GLU A 108 11.69 11.81 0.19
C GLU A 108 11.28 13.24 0.58
N ASP A 109 11.05 14.12 -0.40
CA ASP A 109 10.59 15.49 -0.16
C ASP A 109 9.07 15.58 0.05
N GLY A 110 8.35 14.45 0.02
CA GLY A 110 6.90 14.38 0.17
C GLY A 110 6.12 14.54 -1.12
N SER A 111 6.78 14.80 -2.25
CA SER A 111 6.11 14.83 -3.55
C SER A 111 5.80 13.41 -4.01
N THR A 112 4.86 13.28 -4.94
CA THR A 112 4.42 11.99 -5.46
C THR A 112 4.33 12.02 -6.98
N GLU A 113 4.49 10.84 -7.60
CA GLU A 113 4.24 10.67 -9.02
C GLU A 113 3.52 9.34 -9.26
N VAL A 114 2.83 9.21 -10.37
CA VAL A 114 2.16 7.97 -10.71
C VAL A 114 3.20 6.91 -11.08
N PHE A 115 3.16 5.79 -10.36
CA PHE A 115 4.04 4.64 -10.60
C PHE A 115 3.38 3.63 -11.53
N SER A 116 2.09 3.36 -11.31
CA SER A 116 1.26 2.47 -12.13
C SER A 116 -0.16 2.96 -12.14
N SER A 117 -0.89 2.71 -13.23
CA SER A 117 -2.31 3.06 -13.34
C SER A 117 -3.13 1.81 -13.65
N TYR A 118 -4.24 1.67 -12.95
CA TYR A 118 -5.18 0.56 -13.13
C TYR A 118 -6.51 1.15 -13.60
N PRO A 119 -6.86 0.99 -14.87
CA PRO A 119 -8.12 1.52 -15.39
C PRO A 119 -9.31 0.75 -14.82
N GLU A 120 -10.49 1.33 -14.94
CA GLU A 120 -11.73 0.70 -14.56
C GLU A 120 -11.85 -0.68 -15.21
N GLY A 121 -12.19 -1.67 -14.40
CA GLY A 121 -12.30 -3.06 -14.84
C GLY A 121 -13.59 -3.38 -15.58
#